data_eda881a4626aa51c5d91fe51ce738bcf
#
_entry.id   eda881a4626aa51c5d91fe51ce738bcf
#
_cell.length_a   1.000
_cell.length_b   1.000
_cell.length_c   1.000
_cell.angle_alpha   90.00
_cell.angle_beta   90.00
_cell.angle_gamma   90.00
#
_symmetry.space_group_name_H-M   'P 1'
#
loop_
_entity.id
_entity.type
_entity.pdbx_description
1 polymer ?
#
loop_
_entity_poly.entity_id
_entity_poly.type
_entity_poly.pdbx_seq_one_letter_code
_entity_poly.pdbx_strand_id
1 'polypeptide(L)'
;MLTIDGTFACASTGLEIHMIGTASHAAYPEAGKNPGPALARLLLEIEKLTEEYNRSRGFVRMTLIGMDIGSANYGVAASEGTLRMTVRAEREKVFAGYVDEIKQIAQNTADDGGFTLDIQEIERFPATENHAVNVDKLRKCAADQN
;
A
#
# COMPACT_ATOMS: atom_id res chain seq x y z
N MET A 1 19.41 -3.01 25.34
CA MET A 1 19.19 -2.26 24.08
C MET A 1 19.62 -3.15 22.92
N LEU A 2 18.72 -3.46 21.99
CA LEU A 2 19.04 -4.28 20.81
C LEU A 2 19.50 -3.31 19.70
N THR A 3 20.77 -3.40 19.29
CA THR A 3 21.33 -2.73 18.11
C THR A 3 21.59 -3.79 17.04
N ILE A 4 21.00 -3.61 15.86
CA ILE A 4 21.24 -4.45 14.69
C ILE A 4 22.04 -3.65 13.67
N ASP A 5 22.90 -4.35 12.94
CA ASP A 5 23.60 -3.81 11.78
C ASP A 5 22.68 -3.82 10.56
N GLY A 6 22.79 -2.80 9.69
CA GLY A 6 21.92 -2.66 8.51
C GLY A 6 20.56 -2.04 8.83
N THR A 7 19.53 -2.49 8.15
CA THR A 7 18.18 -1.90 8.26
C THR A 7 17.58 -2.11 9.65
N PHE A 8 17.39 -1.02 10.37
CA PHE A 8 16.73 -1.00 11.68
C PHE A 8 15.22 -0.85 11.55
N ALA A 9 14.77 -0.01 10.63
CA ALA A 9 13.36 0.21 10.32
C ALA A 9 13.14 0.26 8.82
N CYS A 10 12.10 -0.44 8.34
CA CYS A 10 11.69 -0.42 6.95
C CYS A 10 11.20 0.96 6.52
N ALA A 11 11.37 1.30 5.24
CA ALA A 11 10.59 2.36 4.61
C ALA A 11 9.09 2.01 4.71
N SER A 12 8.26 3.02 4.91
CA SER A 12 6.81 2.83 5.11
C SER A 12 6.00 4.02 4.61
N THR A 13 4.80 3.76 4.06
CA THR A 13 3.77 4.77 3.85
C THR A 13 2.38 4.15 3.96
N GLY A 14 1.39 4.95 4.32
CA GLY A 14 -0.01 4.67 4.02
C GLY A 14 -0.30 4.98 2.56
N LEU A 15 -1.10 4.16 1.90
CA LEU A 15 -1.69 4.46 0.60
C LEU A 15 -3.21 4.48 0.76
N GLU A 16 -3.81 5.58 0.33
CA GLU A 16 -5.24 5.73 0.17
C GLU A 16 -5.56 5.86 -1.32
N ILE A 17 -6.30 4.89 -1.86
CA ILE A 17 -6.70 4.81 -3.26
C ILE A 17 -8.20 5.01 -3.32
N HIS A 18 -8.63 6.17 -3.80
CA HIS A 18 -10.02 6.55 -3.93
C HIS A 18 -10.45 6.52 -5.39
N MET A 19 -11.54 5.81 -5.69
CA MET A 19 -12.13 5.71 -7.03
C MET A 19 -13.55 6.24 -7.02
N ILE A 20 -13.85 7.11 -7.99
CA ILE A 20 -15.18 7.70 -8.20
C ILE A 20 -15.72 7.25 -9.55
N GLY A 21 -16.89 6.67 -9.55
CA GLY A 21 -17.66 6.28 -10.72
C GLY A 21 -19.00 7.03 -10.80
N THR A 22 -20.08 6.29 -11.07
CA THR A 22 -21.42 6.87 -11.23
C THR A 22 -22.46 5.99 -10.54
N ALA A 23 -23.28 6.59 -9.69
CA ALA A 23 -24.39 5.89 -9.03
C ALA A 23 -25.45 5.45 -10.05
N SER A 24 -26.12 4.33 -9.72
CA SER A 24 -27.30 3.86 -10.44
C SER A 24 -28.31 3.21 -9.50
N HIS A 25 -29.50 2.97 -9.97
CA HIS A 25 -30.48 2.16 -9.23
C HIS A 25 -29.95 0.72 -9.13
N ALA A 26 -30.09 0.10 -7.95
CA ALA A 26 -29.57 -1.26 -7.71
C ALA A 26 -30.15 -2.34 -8.66
N ALA A 27 -31.34 -2.12 -9.22
CA ALA A 27 -31.94 -3.00 -10.22
C ALA A 27 -31.36 -2.84 -11.65
N TYR A 28 -30.60 -1.76 -11.88
CA TYR A 28 -30.00 -1.43 -13.18
C TYR A 28 -28.52 -1.06 -12.98
N PRO A 29 -27.68 -1.99 -12.48
CA PRO A 29 -26.27 -1.69 -12.14
C PRO A 29 -25.45 -1.29 -13.36
N GLU A 30 -25.81 -1.74 -14.56
CA GLU A 30 -25.18 -1.40 -15.83
C GLU A 30 -25.35 0.06 -16.25
N ALA A 31 -26.32 0.78 -15.67
CA ALA A 31 -26.51 2.21 -15.93
C ALA A 31 -25.54 3.11 -15.13
N GLY A 32 -24.76 2.52 -14.22
CA GLY A 32 -23.76 3.21 -13.41
C GLY A 32 -22.35 2.64 -13.57
N LYS A 33 -21.44 3.15 -12.76
CA LYS A 33 -20.06 2.65 -12.65
C LYS A 33 -19.73 2.47 -11.16
N ASN A 34 -19.87 1.24 -10.66
CA ASN A 34 -19.56 0.91 -9.27
C ASN A 34 -18.07 0.51 -9.14
N PRO A 35 -17.24 1.27 -8.38
CA PRO A 35 -15.83 0.97 -8.22
C PRO A 35 -15.55 -0.22 -7.29
N GLY A 36 -16.53 -0.68 -6.51
CA GLY A 36 -16.33 -1.74 -5.52
C GLY A 36 -15.70 -3.02 -6.09
N PRO A 37 -16.25 -3.61 -7.17
CA PRO A 37 -15.63 -4.79 -7.79
C PRO A 37 -14.23 -4.54 -8.35
N ALA A 38 -13.94 -3.32 -8.82
CA ALA A 38 -12.62 -2.94 -9.32
C ALA A 38 -11.60 -2.84 -8.17
N LEU A 39 -11.96 -2.17 -7.07
CA LEU A 39 -11.12 -2.07 -5.87
C LEU A 39 -10.85 -3.45 -5.23
N ALA A 40 -11.84 -4.35 -5.24
CA ALA A 40 -11.64 -5.71 -4.75
C ALA A 40 -10.62 -6.49 -5.59
N ARG A 41 -10.70 -6.39 -6.93
CA ARG A 41 -9.69 -7.00 -7.83
C ARG A 41 -8.33 -6.36 -7.67
N LEU A 42 -8.26 -5.03 -7.56
CA LEU A 42 -7.03 -4.29 -7.32
C LEU A 42 -6.33 -4.77 -6.04
N LEU A 43 -7.06 -4.96 -4.94
CA LEU A 43 -6.50 -5.51 -3.70
C LEU A 43 -5.84 -6.86 -3.93
N LEU A 44 -6.53 -7.79 -4.59
CA LEU A 44 -5.98 -9.13 -4.87
C LEU A 44 -4.78 -9.09 -5.82
N GLU A 45 -4.74 -8.15 -6.74
CA GLU A 45 -3.61 -7.95 -7.64
C GLU A 45 -2.39 -7.40 -6.89
N ILE A 46 -2.59 -6.47 -5.95
CA ILE A 46 -1.53 -5.97 -5.07
C ILE A 46 -1.00 -7.08 -4.14
N GLU A 47 -1.85 -7.98 -3.65
CA GLU A 47 -1.39 -9.15 -2.89
C GLU A 47 -0.45 -10.04 -3.73
N LYS A 48 -0.80 -10.33 -4.98
CA LYS A 48 0.05 -11.10 -5.91
C LYS A 48 1.38 -10.38 -6.20
N LEU A 49 1.33 -9.06 -6.42
CA LEU A 49 2.53 -8.24 -6.59
C LEU A 49 3.43 -8.32 -5.35
N THR A 50 2.86 -8.28 -4.15
CA THR A 50 3.59 -8.43 -2.88
C THR A 50 4.33 -9.77 -2.81
N GLU A 51 3.68 -10.86 -3.20
CA GLU A 51 4.30 -12.18 -3.26
C GLU A 51 5.43 -12.24 -4.29
N GLU A 52 5.25 -11.64 -5.46
CA GLU A 52 6.26 -11.58 -6.52
C GLU A 52 7.51 -10.82 -6.06
N TYR A 53 7.32 -9.64 -5.43
CA TYR A 53 8.43 -8.87 -4.87
C TYR A 53 9.21 -9.67 -3.84
N ASN A 54 8.53 -10.33 -2.90
CA ASN A 54 9.17 -11.15 -1.86
C ASN A 54 9.94 -12.34 -2.44
N ARG A 55 9.54 -12.85 -3.61
CA ARG A 55 10.27 -13.96 -4.27
C ARG A 55 11.50 -13.51 -5.03
N SER A 56 11.50 -12.30 -5.61
CA SER A 56 12.49 -11.95 -6.65
C SER A 56 13.18 -10.59 -6.47
N ARG A 57 12.61 -9.65 -5.70
CA ARG A 57 13.12 -8.26 -5.65
C ARG A 57 13.54 -7.79 -4.27
N GLY A 58 13.06 -8.43 -3.22
CA GLY A 58 13.37 -8.14 -1.83
C GLY A 58 12.14 -8.04 -0.95
N PHE A 59 12.36 -7.89 0.36
CA PHE A 59 11.27 -7.89 1.32
C PHE A 59 10.37 -6.66 1.14
N VAL A 60 9.08 -6.93 0.94
CA VAL A 60 7.99 -5.97 1.00
C VAL A 60 6.83 -6.52 1.81
N ARG A 61 6.02 -5.65 2.35
CA ARG A 61 4.77 -6.01 3.03
C ARG A 61 3.68 -5.02 2.68
N MET A 62 2.51 -5.53 2.36
CA MET A 62 1.27 -4.79 2.28
C MET A 62 0.35 -5.27 3.41
N THR A 63 -0.33 -4.35 4.07
CA THR A 63 -1.34 -4.64 5.08
C THR A 63 -2.59 -3.84 4.74
N LEU A 64 -3.69 -4.53 4.50
CA LEU A 64 -5.00 -3.90 4.33
C LEU A 64 -5.39 -3.21 5.65
N ILE A 65 -5.71 -1.93 5.59
CA ILE A 65 -6.19 -1.14 6.73
C ILE A 65 -7.71 -1.01 6.69
N GLY A 66 -8.28 -0.84 5.51
CA GLY A 66 -9.72 -0.75 5.35
C GLY A 66 -10.13 -0.65 3.89
N MET A 67 -11.39 -0.98 3.64
CA MET A 67 -12.04 -0.78 2.36
C MET A 67 -13.45 -0.29 2.63
N ASP A 68 -13.79 0.89 2.12
CA ASP A 68 -15.11 1.48 2.23
C ASP A 68 -15.71 1.63 0.83
N ILE A 69 -16.95 1.19 0.63
CA ILE A 69 -17.61 1.23 -0.67
C ILE A 69 -19.04 1.68 -0.47
N GLY A 70 -19.36 2.85 -1.05
CA GLY A 70 -20.70 3.42 -1.03
C GLY A 70 -21.25 3.64 0.38
N SER A 71 -22.55 3.42 0.53
CA SER A 71 -23.28 3.59 1.79
C SER A 71 -24.26 2.44 2.01
N ALA A 72 -24.87 2.36 3.20
CA ALA A 72 -25.87 1.35 3.56
C ALA A 72 -27.24 1.59 2.88
N ASN A 73 -27.29 2.09 1.66
CA ASN A 73 -28.49 2.27 0.86
C ASN A 73 -28.65 1.16 -0.16
N TYR A 74 -29.47 0.16 0.14
CA TYR A 74 -29.65 -1.02 -0.71
C TYR A 74 -30.34 -0.74 -2.05
N GLY A 75 -30.95 0.43 -2.23
CA GLY A 75 -31.59 0.84 -3.48
C GLY A 75 -30.66 1.48 -4.50
N VAL A 76 -29.40 1.78 -4.13
CA VAL A 76 -28.45 2.53 -4.96
C VAL A 76 -27.12 1.76 -5.05
N ALA A 77 -26.63 1.53 -6.27
CA ALA A 77 -25.28 1.04 -6.48
C ALA A 77 -24.23 2.10 -6.13
N ALA A 78 -23.16 1.68 -5.48
CA ALA A 78 -22.11 2.60 -5.03
C ALA A 78 -21.48 3.37 -6.21
N SER A 79 -21.24 4.66 -6.01
CA SER A 79 -20.53 5.51 -6.97
C SER A 79 -19.11 5.85 -6.56
N GLU A 80 -18.69 5.47 -5.35
CA GLU A 80 -17.34 5.73 -4.86
C GLU A 80 -16.88 4.61 -3.93
N GLY A 81 -15.58 4.51 -3.78
CA GLY A 81 -14.97 3.60 -2.81
C GLY A 81 -13.52 3.97 -2.56
N THR A 82 -13.04 3.56 -1.40
CA THR A 82 -11.67 3.83 -0.94
C THR A 82 -11.03 2.55 -0.43
N LEU A 83 -9.82 2.28 -0.89
CA LEU A 83 -8.96 1.21 -0.41
C LEU A 83 -7.79 1.84 0.34
N ARG A 84 -7.59 1.46 1.61
CA ARG A 84 -6.50 1.94 2.47
C ARG A 84 -5.58 0.79 2.83
N MET A 85 -4.30 1.02 2.69
CA MET A 85 -3.28 0.04 3.04
C MET A 85 -2.03 0.70 3.60
N THR A 86 -1.25 -0.04 4.39
CA THR A 86 0.13 0.32 4.72
C THR A 86 1.06 -0.54 3.90
N VAL A 87 2.04 0.07 3.24
CA VAL A 87 3.09 -0.62 2.50
C VAL A 87 4.44 -0.37 3.14
N ARG A 88 5.30 -1.41 3.16
CA ARG A 88 6.64 -1.38 3.75
C ARG A 88 7.63 -2.13 2.87
N ALA A 89 8.89 -1.69 2.90
CA ALA A 89 9.99 -2.44 2.31
C ALA A 89 11.29 -2.21 3.11
N GLU A 90 12.16 -3.21 3.11
CA GLU A 90 13.44 -3.14 3.82
C GLU A 90 14.37 -2.08 3.22
N ARG A 91 14.39 -1.95 1.89
CA ARG A 91 15.29 -1.04 1.17
C ARG A 91 14.51 0.03 0.43
N GLU A 92 14.98 1.28 0.50
CA GLU A 92 14.32 2.45 -0.11
C GLU A 92 14.08 2.27 -1.62
N LYS A 93 15.05 1.72 -2.36
CA LYS A 93 14.91 1.48 -3.81
C LYS A 93 13.82 0.47 -4.14
N VAL A 94 13.70 -0.60 -3.32
CA VAL A 94 12.64 -1.61 -3.47
C VAL A 94 11.29 -1.00 -3.12
N PHE A 95 11.24 -0.18 -2.07
CA PHE A 95 10.05 0.53 -1.63
C PHE A 95 9.50 1.45 -2.73
N ALA A 96 10.35 2.30 -3.31
CA ALA A 96 9.94 3.22 -4.37
C ALA A 96 9.34 2.47 -5.57
N GLY A 97 10.05 1.45 -6.07
CA GLY A 97 9.54 0.63 -7.19
C GLY A 97 8.23 -0.08 -6.88
N TYR A 98 8.07 -0.58 -5.65
CA TYR A 98 6.85 -1.26 -5.22
C TYR A 98 5.65 -0.31 -5.14
N VAL A 99 5.85 0.89 -4.58
CA VAL A 99 4.80 1.93 -4.51
C VAL A 99 4.41 2.39 -5.91
N ASP A 100 5.38 2.60 -6.80
CA ASP A 100 5.14 3.04 -8.18
C ASP A 100 4.35 1.98 -8.97
N GLU A 101 4.67 0.68 -8.82
CA GLU A 101 3.92 -0.40 -9.48
C GLU A 101 2.48 -0.50 -8.93
N ILE A 102 2.26 -0.34 -7.61
CA ILE A 102 0.89 -0.27 -7.05
C ILE A 102 0.10 0.87 -7.67
N LYS A 103 0.69 2.07 -7.78
CA LYS A 103 0.02 3.23 -8.38
C LYS A 103 -0.31 2.99 -9.85
N GLN A 104 0.60 2.34 -10.59
CA GLN A 104 0.37 2.03 -12.00
C GLN A 104 -0.77 1.02 -12.19
N ILE A 105 -0.84 -0.02 -11.36
CA ILE A 105 -1.95 -0.99 -11.39
C ILE A 105 -3.27 -0.29 -11.04
N ALA A 106 -3.27 0.59 -10.04
CA ALA A 106 -4.45 1.36 -9.68
C ALA A 106 -4.90 2.29 -10.82
N GLN A 107 -3.97 2.95 -11.51
CA GLN A 107 -4.28 3.79 -12.66
C GLN A 107 -4.88 2.96 -13.81
N ASN A 108 -4.26 1.84 -14.17
CA ASN A 108 -4.79 0.95 -15.20
C ASN A 108 -6.21 0.46 -14.85
N THR A 109 -6.43 0.08 -13.59
CA THR A 109 -7.75 -0.35 -13.11
C THR A 109 -8.79 0.76 -13.23
N ALA A 110 -8.41 2.00 -12.93
CA ALA A 110 -9.29 3.15 -13.05
C ALA A 110 -9.61 3.49 -14.51
N ASP A 111 -8.61 3.47 -15.38
CA ASP A 111 -8.75 3.74 -16.81
C ASP A 111 -9.66 2.69 -17.47
N ASP A 112 -9.45 1.41 -17.20
CA ASP A 112 -10.26 0.31 -17.73
C ASP A 112 -11.73 0.38 -17.28
N GLY A 113 -11.97 0.80 -16.04
CA GLY A 113 -13.31 0.97 -15.48
C GLY A 113 -13.95 2.33 -15.79
N GLY A 114 -13.18 3.28 -16.31
CA GLY A 114 -13.60 4.67 -16.53
C GLY A 114 -13.95 5.37 -15.22
N PHE A 115 -13.14 5.17 -14.18
CA PHE A 115 -13.24 5.82 -12.88
C PHE A 115 -12.33 7.04 -12.81
N THR A 116 -12.72 8.03 -12.02
CA THR A 116 -11.80 9.07 -11.56
C THR A 116 -10.99 8.49 -10.40
N LEU A 117 -9.66 8.67 -10.43
CA LEU A 117 -8.74 8.14 -9.43
C LEU A 117 -8.07 9.27 -8.67
N ASP A 118 -8.01 9.15 -7.35
CA ASP A 118 -7.12 9.92 -6.47
C ASP A 118 -6.30 8.95 -5.62
N ILE A 119 -4.98 9.19 -5.54
CA ILE A 119 -4.06 8.39 -4.72
C ILE A 119 -3.29 9.32 -3.82
N GLN A 120 -3.35 9.04 -2.51
CA GLN A 120 -2.62 9.79 -1.49
C GLN A 120 -1.61 8.91 -0.78
N GLU A 121 -0.38 9.42 -0.62
CA GLU A 121 0.61 8.86 0.28
C GLU A 121 0.50 9.55 1.63
N ILE A 122 0.38 8.77 2.71
CA ILE A 122 0.17 9.28 4.06
C ILE A 122 1.33 8.82 4.94
N GLU A 123 1.92 9.77 5.67
CA GLU A 123 2.98 9.50 6.65
C GLU A 123 4.13 8.66 6.10
N ARG A 124 4.75 9.14 5.02
CA ARG A 124 5.91 8.47 4.43
C ARG A 124 7.14 8.60 5.33
N PHE A 125 7.73 7.45 5.68
CA PHE A 125 8.98 7.33 6.42
C PHE A 125 10.03 6.60 5.57
N PRO A 126 11.27 7.14 5.45
CA PRO A 126 12.35 6.43 4.79
C PRO A 126 12.83 5.24 5.63
N ALA A 127 13.51 4.30 4.97
CA ALA A 127 14.21 3.24 5.69
C ALA A 127 15.32 3.83 6.56
N THR A 128 15.47 3.29 7.78
CA THR A 128 16.55 3.67 8.69
C THR A 128 17.61 2.57 8.71
N GLU A 129 18.82 2.91 8.31
CA GLU A 129 19.97 2.00 8.30
C GLU A 129 21.00 2.39 9.36
N ASN A 130 21.44 1.42 10.12
CA ASN A 130 22.53 1.56 11.07
C ASN A 130 23.87 1.27 10.38
N HIS A 131 24.85 2.16 10.58
CA HIS A 131 26.22 1.93 10.12
C HIS A 131 26.95 0.97 11.04
N ALA A 132 27.56 -0.10 10.51
CA ALA A 132 28.29 -1.14 11.24
C ALA A 132 29.32 -0.54 12.25
N VAL A 133 30.05 0.50 11.82
CA VAL A 133 31.04 1.18 12.68
C VAL A 133 30.41 1.78 13.95
N ASN A 134 29.20 2.31 13.85
CA ASN A 134 28.52 2.91 14.99
C ASN A 134 27.92 1.81 15.89
N VAL A 135 27.42 0.74 15.31
CA VAL A 135 26.92 -0.44 16.03
C VAL A 135 28.06 -1.07 16.84
N ASP A 136 29.26 -1.22 16.25
CA ASP A 136 30.43 -1.78 16.95
C ASP A 136 30.91 -0.88 18.08
N LYS A 137 30.88 0.46 17.92
CA LYS A 137 31.16 1.39 19.02
C LYS A 137 30.19 1.20 20.19
N LEU A 138 28.90 1.12 19.90
CA LEU A 138 27.87 0.91 20.92
C LEU A 138 28.04 -0.44 21.64
N ARG A 139 28.37 -1.52 20.91
CA ARG A 139 28.65 -2.84 21.49
C ARG A 139 29.86 -2.81 22.46
N LYS A 140 30.94 -2.12 22.04
CA LYS A 140 32.13 -1.95 22.91
C LYS A 140 31.78 -1.17 24.17
N CYS A 141 31.11 -0.02 24.06
CA CYS A 141 30.69 0.76 25.22
C CYS A 141 29.76 -0.03 26.16
N ALA A 142 28.90 -0.87 25.63
CA ALA A 142 28.03 -1.72 26.47
C ALA A 142 28.79 -2.86 27.17
N ALA A 143 29.85 -3.39 26.55
CA ALA A 143 30.70 -4.42 27.17
C ALA A 143 31.57 -3.86 28.29
N ASP A 144 32.03 -2.61 28.17
CA ASP A 144 32.88 -1.94 29.18
C ASP A 144 32.11 -1.52 30.44
N GLN A 145 30.76 -1.66 30.46
CA GLN A 145 29.91 -1.34 31.62
C GLN A 145 29.44 -2.57 32.42
N ASN A 146 29.86 -3.77 32.04
CA ASN A 146 29.64 -5.03 32.78
C ASN A 146 30.93 -5.54 33.40
#